data_2705cce55daf92ff8d24885bc812430b
#
_entry.id   2705cce55daf92ff8d24885bc812430b
#
_cell.length_a   1.000
_cell.length_b   1.000
_cell.length_c   1.000
_cell.angle_alpha   90.00
_cell.angle_beta   90.00
_cell.angle_gamma   90.00
#
_symmetry.space_group_name_H-M   'P 1'
#
loop_
_entity.id
_entity.type
_entity.pdbx_description
1 polymer ?
#
loop_
_entity_poly.entity_id
_entity_poly.type
_entity_poly.pdbx_seq_one_letter_code
_entity_poly.pdbx_strand_id
1 'polypeptide(L)'
;MSLNNIQPRPNHTSSFVQEPFFSKMQRFDKYGGIFIPVLSNLDKKADFITIDKNNTNDFSLHETERVNSLLVENLSNKPLLILNGEIFDGAKQDRVANETVLIRANSSLEIKVSCVEQGRWAYKTRAFSRGKNMFNYHSKGVKDLHNNSAKHNQPSGSVQDNVWRSIQNKQTRMGVSSNTGSVNDTYMRFDETLSHLRQEIKEEDNQIGLLVMIPGKYIGLDLFINNDIFGKYKDRLYKSHLIELLDNNQRNLRYPENKINLFMLQLMYGKEVINPKKLGEEYSIYERDSQTTSSALVFNNELIHLTAIQNMERGYAR
;
A
#
# COMPACT_ATOMS: atom_id res chain seq x y z
N MET A 1 21.20 15.39 39.71
CA MET A 1 21.11 15.48 38.24
C MET A 1 19.67 15.26 37.87
N SER A 2 18.95 16.31 37.50
CA SER A 2 17.55 16.26 37.11
C SER A 2 17.47 15.63 35.73
N LEU A 3 16.87 14.47 35.60
CA LEU A 3 16.41 13.92 34.33
C LEU A 3 15.35 14.90 33.77
N ASN A 4 15.75 15.75 32.86
CA ASN A 4 14.82 16.55 32.12
C ASN A 4 13.83 15.61 31.45
N ASN A 5 12.57 15.67 31.85
CA ASN A 5 11.42 15.07 31.17
C ASN A 5 11.30 15.73 29.79
N ILE A 6 12.10 15.32 28.82
CA ILE A 6 11.88 15.66 27.40
C ILE A 6 10.71 14.81 26.96
N GLN A 7 9.50 15.37 27.04
CA GLN A 7 8.38 14.74 26.36
C GLN A 7 8.70 14.70 24.86
N PRO A 8 8.60 13.56 24.21
CA PRO A 8 8.83 13.48 22.78
C PRO A 8 7.88 14.43 22.08
N ARG A 9 8.40 15.26 21.17
CA ARG A 9 7.57 16.15 20.34
C ARG A 9 6.93 15.34 19.21
N PRO A 10 5.65 15.58 18.92
CA PRO A 10 5.02 14.97 17.75
C PRO A 10 5.79 15.33 16.48
N ASN A 11 5.91 14.35 15.55
CA ASN A 11 6.51 14.56 14.24
C ASN A 11 5.48 15.17 13.25
N HIS A 12 5.87 15.46 12.00
CA HIS A 12 4.97 16.03 11.01
C HIS A 12 3.83 15.06 10.63
N THR A 13 4.11 13.77 10.56
CA THR A 13 3.08 12.74 10.30
C THR A 13 1.98 12.78 11.34
N SER A 14 2.25 13.22 12.57
CA SER A 14 1.26 13.32 13.64
C SER A 14 0.08 14.22 13.27
N SER A 15 0.31 15.32 12.56
CA SER A 15 -0.75 16.23 12.12
C SER A 15 -1.74 15.58 11.16
N PHE A 16 -1.28 14.58 10.38
CA PHE A 16 -2.10 13.88 9.41
C PHE A 16 -2.90 12.74 10.03
N VAL A 17 -2.45 12.18 11.15
CA VAL A 17 -3.12 11.05 11.81
C VAL A 17 -3.94 11.44 13.04
N GLN A 18 -3.85 12.68 13.53
CA GLN A 18 -4.64 13.16 14.65
C GLN A 18 -6.02 13.69 14.25
N GLU A 19 -6.14 14.28 13.08
CA GLU A 19 -7.40 14.85 12.60
C GLU A 19 -8.43 13.78 12.22
N PRO A 20 -8.06 12.74 11.43
CA PRO A 20 -8.98 11.65 11.13
C PRO A 20 -9.40 10.88 12.38
N PHE A 21 -10.62 10.37 12.40
CA PHE A 21 -11.15 9.55 13.49
C PHE A 21 -11.57 8.17 13.02
N PHE A 22 -11.52 7.21 13.94
CA PHE A 22 -11.86 5.82 13.65
C PHE A 22 -13.35 5.57 13.83
N SER A 23 -13.97 4.91 12.85
CA SER A 23 -15.33 4.41 12.95
C SER A 23 -15.41 3.09 13.70
N LYS A 24 -16.60 2.48 13.73
CA LYS A 24 -16.81 1.20 14.39
C LYS A 24 -15.98 0.09 13.74
N MET A 25 -15.32 -0.67 14.59
CA MET A 25 -14.53 -1.83 14.20
C MET A 25 -15.43 -2.90 13.58
N GLN A 26 -15.06 -3.38 12.40
CA GLN A 26 -15.72 -4.48 11.70
C GLN A 26 -14.84 -5.74 11.82
N ARG A 27 -15.39 -6.80 12.40
CA ARG A 27 -14.68 -8.04 12.67
C ARG A 27 -15.09 -9.12 11.68
N PHE A 28 -14.09 -9.81 11.16
CA PHE A 28 -14.26 -11.02 10.37
C PHE A 28 -13.92 -12.24 11.25
N ASP A 29 -14.83 -12.62 12.15
CA ASP A 29 -14.58 -13.62 13.20
C ASP A 29 -14.09 -14.96 12.65
N LYS A 30 -14.62 -15.40 11.49
CA LYS A 30 -14.18 -16.63 10.81
C LYS A 30 -12.70 -16.62 10.44
N TYR A 31 -12.12 -15.44 10.20
CA TYR A 31 -10.75 -15.26 9.72
C TYR A 31 -9.86 -14.50 10.71
N GLY A 32 -10.44 -14.00 11.79
CA GLY A 32 -9.74 -13.27 12.86
C GLY A 32 -9.30 -11.85 12.50
N GLY A 33 -9.69 -11.30 11.35
CA GLY A 33 -9.30 -9.96 10.91
C GLY A 33 -10.19 -8.85 11.44
N ILE A 34 -9.63 -7.65 11.52
CA ILE A 34 -10.31 -6.43 11.95
C ILE A 34 -10.09 -5.35 10.88
N PHE A 35 -11.17 -4.70 10.48
CA PHE A 35 -11.18 -3.58 9.54
C PHE A 35 -11.86 -2.39 10.22
N ILE A 36 -11.20 -1.24 10.23
CA ILE A 36 -11.72 -0.02 10.86
C ILE A 36 -11.69 1.08 9.81
N PRO A 37 -12.85 1.57 9.35
CA PRO A 37 -12.92 2.75 8.51
C PRO A 37 -12.30 3.96 9.21
N VAL A 38 -11.53 4.76 8.50
CA VAL A 38 -10.96 6.01 8.97
C VAL A 38 -11.68 7.14 8.27
N LEU A 39 -12.23 8.05 9.06
CA LEU A 39 -13.16 9.10 8.62
C LEU A 39 -12.52 10.47 8.80
N SER A 40 -12.94 11.43 8.00
CA SER A 40 -12.61 12.86 8.18
C SER A 40 -13.82 13.73 7.88
N ASN A 41 -13.96 14.81 8.64
CA ASN A 41 -14.96 15.84 8.39
C ASN A 41 -14.40 17.00 7.56
N LEU A 42 -13.11 16.96 7.17
CA LEU A 42 -12.49 17.98 6.36
C LEU A 42 -12.81 17.76 4.88
N ASP A 43 -13.28 18.81 4.22
CA ASP A 43 -13.50 18.85 2.78
C ASP A 43 -12.23 19.32 2.06
N LYS A 44 -11.23 18.43 1.98
CA LYS A 44 -9.98 18.72 1.26
C LYS A 44 -10.14 18.47 -0.23
N LYS A 45 -9.61 19.38 -1.05
CA LYS A 45 -9.67 19.26 -2.50
C LYS A 45 -8.42 18.58 -3.04
N ALA A 46 -8.62 17.60 -3.91
CA ALA A 46 -7.55 16.95 -4.66
C ALA A 46 -7.42 17.63 -6.03
N ASP A 47 -6.32 18.36 -6.25
CA ASP A 47 -6.03 18.94 -7.56
C ASP A 47 -5.03 18.10 -8.36
N PHE A 48 -5.36 16.82 -8.52
CA PHE A 48 -4.61 15.85 -9.30
C PHE A 48 -5.56 14.76 -9.83
N ILE A 49 -5.10 14.03 -10.83
CA ILE A 49 -5.81 12.86 -11.36
C ILE A 49 -5.17 11.56 -10.86
N THR A 50 -5.88 10.45 -11.04
CA THR A 50 -5.40 9.09 -10.74
C THR A 50 -5.49 8.25 -12.01
N ILE A 51 -4.76 7.17 -12.10
CA ILE A 51 -4.96 6.20 -13.18
C ILE A 51 -6.35 5.57 -13.06
N ASP A 52 -7.20 5.79 -14.05
CA ASP A 52 -8.56 5.26 -14.12
C ASP A 52 -8.88 4.78 -15.55
N LYS A 53 -9.83 3.85 -15.65
CA LYS A 53 -10.31 3.35 -16.95
C LYS A 53 -11.03 4.40 -17.78
N ASN A 54 -11.53 5.46 -17.14
CA ASN A 54 -12.29 6.53 -17.79
C ASN A 54 -11.40 7.67 -18.29
N ASN A 55 -10.10 7.69 -17.93
CA ASN A 55 -9.15 8.71 -18.32
C ASN A 55 -7.91 8.15 -19.04
N THR A 56 -8.08 7.09 -19.81
CA THR A 56 -6.98 6.40 -20.51
C THR A 56 -6.25 7.27 -21.53
N ASN A 57 -6.82 8.41 -21.94
CA ASN A 57 -6.18 9.38 -22.83
C ASN A 57 -5.29 10.38 -22.06
N ASP A 58 -5.38 10.43 -20.75
CA ASP A 58 -4.66 11.40 -19.92
C ASP A 58 -3.27 10.89 -19.51
N PHE A 59 -2.94 9.64 -19.79
CA PHE A 59 -1.65 9.06 -19.47
C PHE A 59 -1.28 7.93 -20.45
N SER A 60 0.02 7.62 -20.52
CA SER A 60 0.51 6.41 -21.16
C SER A 60 1.59 5.73 -20.32
N LEU A 61 1.70 4.41 -20.48
CA LEU A 61 2.59 3.54 -19.70
C LEU A 61 3.44 2.72 -20.66
N HIS A 62 4.76 2.91 -20.61
CA HIS A 62 5.70 2.31 -21.53
C HIS A 62 6.74 1.45 -20.83
N GLU A 63 7.04 0.29 -21.41
CA GLU A 63 8.21 -0.46 -20.97
C GLU A 63 9.50 0.34 -21.23
N THR A 64 10.40 0.28 -20.28
CA THR A 64 11.78 0.71 -20.47
C THR A 64 12.64 -0.53 -20.78
N GLU A 65 13.88 -0.34 -21.21
CA GLU A 65 14.81 -1.46 -21.34
C GLU A 65 15.20 -2.10 -20.00
N ARG A 66 14.82 -1.45 -18.88
CA ARG A 66 15.10 -1.90 -17.51
C ARG A 66 13.88 -2.57 -16.91
N VAL A 67 14.06 -3.80 -16.41
CA VAL A 67 13.00 -4.62 -15.80
C VAL A 67 12.37 -3.97 -14.55
N ASN A 68 13.13 -3.14 -13.83
CA ASN A 68 12.74 -2.52 -12.57
C ASN A 68 12.24 -1.07 -12.72
N SER A 69 11.93 -0.63 -13.93
CA SER A 69 11.42 0.70 -14.20
C SER A 69 10.31 0.69 -15.25
N LEU A 70 9.45 1.68 -15.18
CA LEU A 70 8.35 1.94 -16.09
C LEU A 70 8.34 3.44 -16.40
N LEU A 71 8.25 3.81 -17.67
CA LEU A 71 8.06 5.19 -18.06
C LEU A 71 6.56 5.51 -18.05
N VAL A 72 6.19 6.51 -17.28
CA VAL A 72 4.83 7.04 -17.22
C VAL A 72 4.82 8.43 -17.82
N GLU A 73 3.98 8.65 -18.79
CA GLU A 73 3.70 9.96 -19.37
C GLU A 73 2.36 10.45 -18.84
N ASN A 74 2.37 11.61 -18.21
CA ASN A 74 1.16 12.34 -17.84
C ASN A 74 0.83 13.35 -18.93
N LEU A 75 -0.21 13.08 -19.70
CA LEU A 75 -0.68 13.90 -20.82
C LEU A 75 -1.72 14.93 -20.39
N SER A 76 -2.14 14.89 -19.11
CA SER A 76 -3.15 15.81 -18.59
C SER A 76 -2.55 17.14 -18.11
N ASN A 77 -3.40 18.12 -17.91
CA ASN A 77 -3.03 19.43 -17.34
C ASN A 77 -2.98 19.46 -15.82
N LYS A 78 -3.15 18.30 -15.16
CA LYS A 78 -3.06 18.13 -13.69
C LYS A 78 -2.00 17.11 -13.32
N PRO A 79 -1.42 17.15 -12.12
CA PRO A 79 -0.56 16.09 -11.64
C PRO A 79 -1.26 14.72 -11.67
N LEU A 80 -0.52 13.64 -11.93
CA LEU A 80 -1.01 12.26 -11.93
C LEU A 80 -0.49 11.53 -10.70
N LEU A 81 -1.39 11.01 -9.87
CA LEU A 81 -1.05 10.17 -8.72
C LEU A 81 -0.95 8.70 -9.14
N ILE A 82 0.14 8.07 -8.73
CA ILE A 82 0.32 6.61 -8.74
C ILE A 82 0.63 6.19 -7.31
N LEU A 83 -0.07 5.17 -6.83
CA LEU A 83 0.17 4.60 -5.50
C LEU A 83 1.14 3.41 -5.57
N ASN A 84 1.92 3.25 -4.50
CA ASN A 84 2.59 1.97 -4.30
C ASN A 84 1.55 0.84 -4.26
N GLY A 85 1.89 -0.31 -4.83
CA GLY A 85 0.96 -1.43 -4.93
C GLY A 85 0.02 -1.39 -6.13
N GLU A 86 -0.04 -0.30 -6.91
CA GLU A 86 -0.80 -0.34 -8.16
C GLU A 86 -0.18 -1.32 -9.14
N ILE A 87 -1.01 -2.25 -9.61
CA ILE A 87 -0.62 -3.23 -10.63
C ILE A 87 -0.92 -2.65 -12.01
N PHE A 88 0.02 -2.81 -12.91
CA PHE A 88 -0.10 -2.51 -14.33
C PHE A 88 -0.06 -3.84 -15.09
N ASP A 89 -1.20 -4.19 -15.69
CA ASP A 89 -1.38 -5.43 -16.44
C ASP A 89 -0.96 -5.25 -17.89
N GLY A 90 -0.22 -6.23 -18.43
CA GLY A 90 0.09 -6.25 -19.88
C GLY A 90 1.57 -6.28 -20.20
N ALA A 91 1.90 -5.74 -21.38
CA ALA A 91 3.23 -5.76 -21.99
C ALA A 91 3.93 -7.12 -21.86
N LYS A 92 5.24 -7.20 -21.59
CA LYS A 92 5.97 -8.48 -21.44
C LYS A 92 5.70 -9.17 -20.11
N GLN A 93 5.38 -8.43 -19.06
CA GLN A 93 5.06 -8.93 -17.71
C GLN A 93 4.23 -7.89 -16.96
N ASP A 94 3.32 -8.34 -16.10
CA ASP A 94 2.62 -7.46 -15.19
C ASP A 94 3.60 -6.83 -14.20
N ARG A 95 3.42 -5.53 -13.90
CA ARG A 95 4.28 -4.72 -13.02
C ARG A 95 3.49 -4.20 -11.83
N VAL A 96 4.20 -3.89 -10.76
CA VAL A 96 3.65 -3.19 -9.60
C VAL A 96 4.50 -1.97 -9.27
N ALA A 97 3.85 -0.83 -9.00
CA ALA A 97 4.52 0.38 -8.54
C ALA A 97 5.11 0.16 -7.13
N ASN A 98 6.39 0.49 -6.95
CA ASN A 98 7.11 0.29 -5.69
C ASN A 98 7.02 1.51 -4.76
N GLU A 99 6.53 2.64 -5.23
CA GLU A 99 6.43 3.88 -4.45
C GLU A 99 5.21 4.69 -4.87
N THR A 100 4.71 5.51 -3.92
CA THR A 100 3.69 6.51 -4.22
C THR A 100 4.36 7.75 -4.79
N VAL A 101 3.90 8.23 -5.96
CA VAL A 101 4.47 9.39 -6.64
C VAL A 101 3.40 10.27 -7.25
N LEU A 102 3.69 11.58 -7.33
CA LEU A 102 2.99 12.53 -8.18
C LEU A 102 3.86 12.86 -9.40
N ILE A 103 3.27 12.79 -10.58
CA ILE A 103 3.90 13.14 -11.86
C ILE A 103 3.33 14.46 -12.32
N ARG A 104 4.20 15.42 -12.61
CA ARG A 104 3.77 16.77 -13.07
C ARG A 104 2.87 16.68 -14.29
N ALA A 105 1.98 17.69 -14.44
CA ALA A 105 1.19 17.89 -15.63
C ALA A 105 2.09 17.96 -16.89
N ASN A 106 1.65 17.37 -18.00
CA ASN A 106 2.36 17.38 -19.29
C ASN A 106 3.84 17.00 -19.18
N SER A 107 4.13 15.94 -18.41
CA SER A 107 5.51 15.48 -18.19
C SER A 107 5.60 13.96 -18.08
N SER A 108 6.83 13.46 -18.19
CA SER A 108 7.13 12.03 -18.04
C SER A 108 7.99 11.79 -16.81
N LEU A 109 7.79 10.64 -16.19
CA LEU A 109 8.60 10.16 -15.07
C LEU A 109 8.85 8.67 -15.20
N GLU A 110 10.11 8.27 -15.07
CA GLU A 110 10.46 6.88 -14.89
C GLU A 110 10.27 6.51 -13.42
N ILE A 111 9.33 5.59 -13.15
CA ILE A 111 9.02 5.12 -11.79
C ILE A 111 9.63 3.76 -11.53
N LYS A 112 9.90 3.47 -10.25
CA LYS A 112 10.38 2.15 -9.82
C LYS A 112 9.22 1.16 -9.77
N VAL A 113 9.42 0.01 -10.40
CA VAL A 113 8.44 -1.09 -10.42
C VAL A 113 9.12 -2.43 -10.12
N SER A 114 8.30 -3.43 -9.79
CA SER A 114 8.71 -4.84 -9.73
C SER A 114 7.81 -5.68 -10.63
N CYS A 115 8.35 -6.79 -11.14
CA CYS A 115 7.54 -7.78 -11.84
C CYS A 115 6.71 -8.59 -10.85
N VAL A 116 5.43 -8.78 -11.14
CA VAL A 116 4.52 -9.62 -10.36
C VAL A 116 4.04 -10.85 -11.11
N GLU A 117 4.76 -11.21 -12.19
CA GLU A 117 4.52 -12.36 -13.05
C GLU A 117 5.86 -12.94 -13.53
N GLN A 118 6.41 -13.92 -12.80
CA GLN A 118 7.80 -14.38 -12.99
C GLN A 118 8.03 -15.11 -14.32
N GLY A 119 7.08 -15.93 -14.76
CA GLY A 119 7.26 -16.90 -15.86
C GLY A 119 6.87 -16.40 -17.24
N ARG A 120 6.38 -15.16 -17.40
CA ARG A 120 6.01 -14.62 -18.70
C ARG A 120 7.02 -13.59 -19.18
N TRP A 121 7.62 -13.86 -20.36
CA TRP A 121 8.55 -12.96 -21.05
C TRP A 121 8.10 -12.67 -22.51
N ALA A 122 6.78 -12.78 -22.74
CA ALA A 122 6.17 -12.54 -24.03
C ALA A 122 5.08 -11.46 -23.92
N TYR A 123 4.92 -10.64 -24.95
CA TYR A 123 3.90 -9.62 -24.98
C TYR A 123 2.49 -10.23 -24.92
N LYS A 124 1.71 -9.83 -23.90
CA LYS A 124 0.26 -10.06 -23.82
C LYS A 124 -0.50 -8.95 -24.53
N THR A 125 -0.04 -7.71 -24.35
CA THR A 125 -0.51 -6.50 -24.99
C THR A 125 0.68 -5.61 -25.33
N ARG A 126 0.52 -4.64 -26.25
CA ARG A 126 1.61 -3.70 -26.57
C ARG A 126 1.83 -2.66 -25.47
N ALA A 127 0.78 -2.31 -24.72
CA ALA A 127 0.81 -1.30 -23.68
C ALA A 127 0.30 -1.89 -22.36
N PHE A 128 0.68 -1.27 -21.26
CA PHE A 128 0.10 -1.54 -19.96
C PHE A 128 -1.28 -0.91 -19.81
N SER A 129 -2.10 -1.53 -18.99
CA SER A 129 -3.35 -0.98 -18.49
C SER A 129 -3.39 -1.02 -16.97
N ARG A 130 -4.29 -0.24 -16.37
CA ARG A 130 -4.53 -0.32 -14.93
C ARG A 130 -5.03 -1.71 -14.54
N GLY A 131 -4.35 -2.34 -13.59
CA GLY A 131 -4.76 -3.63 -13.04
C GLY A 131 -6.05 -3.56 -12.23
N LYS A 132 -6.79 -4.66 -12.22
CA LYS A 132 -8.01 -4.82 -11.42
C LYS A 132 -7.73 -4.96 -9.93
N ASN A 133 -6.51 -5.34 -9.55
CA ASN A 133 -6.09 -5.61 -8.19
C ASN A 133 -4.97 -4.65 -7.76
N MET A 134 -4.68 -4.61 -6.46
CA MET A 134 -3.49 -3.99 -5.90
C MET A 134 -2.63 -5.05 -5.22
N PHE A 135 -1.32 -4.88 -5.29
CA PHE A 135 -0.38 -5.70 -4.56
C PHE A 135 -0.33 -5.24 -3.11
N ASN A 136 -0.51 -6.15 -2.16
CA ASN A 136 -0.44 -5.81 -0.75
C ASN A 136 1.03 -5.80 -0.28
N TYR A 137 1.59 -4.61 -0.09
CA TYR A 137 2.94 -4.44 0.44
C TYR A 137 3.07 -4.77 1.93
N HIS A 138 1.94 -4.92 2.63
CA HIS A 138 1.92 -5.34 4.02
C HIS A 138 2.24 -6.83 4.19
N SER A 139 2.31 -7.61 3.10
CA SER A 139 2.69 -9.02 3.17
C SER A 139 4.19 -9.20 3.43
N LYS A 140 4.55 -10.24 4.19
CA LYS A 140 5.95 -10.61 4.49
C LYS A 140 6.78 -10.73 3.20
N GLY A 141 7.96 -10.14 3.20
CA GLY A 141 8.91 -10.20 2.09
C GLY A 141 9.04 -8.91 1.29
N VAL A 142 8.09 -7.97 1.44
CA VAL A 142 8.13 -6.67 0.76
C VAL A 142 8.61 -5.54 1.66
N LYS A 143 8.97 -5.84 2.92
CA LYS A 143 9.58 -4.89 3.88
C LYS A 143 10.74 -4.09 3.29
N ASP A 144 11.51 -4.73 2.40
CA ASP A 144 12.69 -4.11 1.81
C ASP A 144 12.35 -3.05 0.76
N LEU A 145 11.12 -3.04 0.21
CA LEU A 145 10.70 -2.01 -0.74
C LEU A 145 10.57 -0.64 -0.07
N HIS A 146 10.01 -0.58 1.13
CA HIS A 146 9.97 0.66 1.92
C HIS A 146 11.34 1.01 2.52
N ASN A 147 12.12 0.00 2.97
CA ASN A 147 13.44 0.22 3.55
C ASN A 147 14.50 0.60 2.50
N ASN A 148 14.34 0.20 1.24
CA ASN A 148 15.30 0.52 0.17
C ASN A 148 15.15 1.95 -0.36
N SER A 149 14.03 2.61 -0.12
CA SER A 149 13.96 4.07 -0.32
C SER A 149 14.92 4.81 0.63
N ALA A 150 15.18 4.25 1.81
CA ALA A 150 16.11 4.81 2.81
C ALA A 150 17.56 4.30 2.70
N LYS A 151 17.80 3.22 1.96
CA LYS A 151 19.15 2.64 1.77
C LYS A 151 19.48 2.54 0.28
N HIS A 152 20.10 3.58 -0.24
CA HIS A 152 20.51 3.71 -1.65
C HIS A 152 21.49 2.66 -2.20
N ASN A 153 21.83 1.59 -1.47
CA ASN A 153 22.95 0.70 -1.80
C ASN A 153 22.62 -0.80 -1.86
N GLN A 154 21.35 -1.24 -1.93
CA GLN A 154 21.09 -2.67 -2.15
C GLN A 154 20.90 -3.00 -3.64
N PRO A 155 21.44 -4.13 -4.13
CA PRO A 155 21.24 -4.55 -5.53
C PRO A 155 19.75 -4.70 -5.87
N SER A 156 19.33 -4.18 -7.00
CA SER A 156 17.93 -4.24 -7.48
C SER A 156 17.37 -5.67 -7.59
N GLY A 157 18.23 -6.67 -7.75
CA GLY A 157 17.85 -8.09 -7.76
C GLY A 157 17.23 -8.60 -6.46
N SER A 158 17.65 -8.09 -5.29
CA SER A 158 17.14 -8.54 -3.99
C SER A 158 15.68 -8.17 -3.76
N VAL A 159 15.22 -7.01 -4.25
CA VAL A 159 13.83 -6.56 -4.14
C VAL A 159 12.91 -7.41 -5.01
N GLN A 160 13.31 -7.62 -6.26
CA GLN A 160 12.56 -8.42 -7.22
C GLN A 160 12.40 -9.87 -6.75
N ASP A 161 13.48 -10.48 -6.25
CA ASP A 161 13.47 -11.85 -5.74
C ASP A 161 12.54 -11.99 -4.52
N ASN A 162 12.49 -10.98 -3.65
CA ASN A 162 11.58 -10.96 -2.51
C ASN A 162 10.11 -10.88 -2.94
N VAL A 163 9.79 -10.09 -3.97
CA VAL A 163 8.44 -10.01 -4.54
C VAL A 163 8.02 -11.38 -5.09
N TRP A 164 8.83 -12.00 -5.94
CA TRP A 164 8.52 -13.31 -6.51
C TRP A 164 8.39 -14.39 -5.45
N ARG A 165 9.31 -14.44 -4.49
CA ARG A 165 9.23 -15.38 -3.37
C ARG A 165 7.98 -15.18 -2.53
N SER A 166 7.57 -13.93 -2.29
CA SER A 166 6.33 -13.62 -1.57
C SER A 166 5.10 -14.15 -2.31
N ILE A 167 5.02 -13.94 -3.63
CA ILE A 167 3.93 -14.44 -4.47
C ILE A 167 3.91 -15.97 -4.47
N GLN A 168 5.04 -16.61 -4.75
CA GLN A 168 5.16 -18.06 -4.80
C GLN A 168 4.78 -18.73 -3.47
N ASN A 169 5.30 -18.21 -2.35
CA ASN A 169 4.99 -18.71 -1.02
C ASN A 169 3.49 -18.58 -0.70
N LYS A 170 2.86 -17.47 -1.10
CA LYS A 170 1.42 -17.27 -0.93
C LYS A 170 0.64 -18.26 -1.78
N GLN A 171 0.97 -18.41 -3.05
CA GLN A 171 0.32 -19.37 -3.96
C GLN A 171 0.42 -20.80 -3.42
N THR A 172 1.59 -21.21 -2.93
CA THR A 172 1.80 -22.53 -2.31
C THR A 172 0.91 -22.72 -1.07
N ARG A 173 0.87 -21.73 -0.14
CA ARG A 173 0.03 -21.85 1.07
C ARG A 173 -1.46 -21.89 0.76
N MET A 174 -1.88 -21.19 -0.29
CA MET A 174 -3.29 -21.06 -0.68
C MET A 174 -3.72 -22.12 -1.72
N GLY A 175 -2.82 -23.03 -2.13
CA GLY A 175 -3.12 -24.07 -3.12
C GLY A 175 -3.46 -23.50 -4.51
N VAL A 176 -2.81 -22.39 -4.90
CA VAL A 176 -2.99 -21.77 -6.22
C VAL A 176 -1.96 -22.31 -7.19
N SER A 177 -2.42 -22.85 -8.31
CA SER A 177 -1.57 -23.20 -9.45
C SER A 177 -1.53 -22.02 -10.42
N SER A 178 -0.33 -21.59 -10.80
CA SER A 178 -0.11 -20.53 -11.76
C SER A 178 0.99 -20.94 -12.74
N ASN A 179 0.73 -20.86 -14.04
CA ASN A 179 1.70 -21.23 -15.07
C ASN A 179 2.84 -20.20 -15.18
N THR A 180 2.57 -18.96 -14.81
CA THR A 180 3.51 -17.83 -14.94
C THR A 180 3.92 -17.23 -13.60
N GLY A 181 3.40 -17.77 -12.48
CA GLY A 181 3.63 -17.18 -11.16
C GLY A 181 3.01 -15.78 -11.02
N SER A 182 1.92 -15.50 -11.75
CA SER A 182 1.24 -14.20 -11.70
C SER A 182 0.50 -14.02 -10.38
N VAL A 183 0.66 -12.86 -9.75
CA VAL A 183 -0.13 -12.47 -8.57
C VAL A 183 -1.63 -12.44 -8.89
N ASN A 184 -2.01 -12.08 -10.12
CA ASN A 184 -3.39 -12.01 -10.56
C ASN A 184 -4.08 -13.39 -10.55
N ASP A 185 -3.35 -14.49 -10.74
CA ASP A 185 -3.91 -15.84 -10.64
C ASP A 185 -4.40 -16.16 -9.22
N THR A 186 -3.73 -15.61 -8.20
CA THR A 186 -4.20 -15.71 -6.81
C THR A 186 -5.53 -14.98 -6.62
N TYR A 187 -5.65 -13.76 -7.13
CA TYR A 187 -6.89 -13.00 -7.06
C TYR A 187 -8.03 -13.68 -7.85
N MET A 188 -7.74 -14.17 -9.05
CA MET A 188 -8.72 -14.89 -9.89
C MET A 188 -9.24 -16.14 -9.19
N ARG A 189 -8.37 -16.92 -8.55
CA ARG A 189 -8.75 -18.14 -7.83
C ARG A 189 -9.76 -17.89 -6.70
N PHE A 190 -9.69 -16.72 -6.07
CA PHE A 190 -10.52 -16.34 -4.92
C PHE A 190 -11.50 -15.20 -5.23
N ASP A 191 -11.73 -14.84 -6.49
CA ASP A 191 -12.51 -13.63 -6.86
C ASP A 191 -13.95 -13.66 -6.30
N GLU A 192 -14.63 -14.79 -6.35
CA GLU A 192 -15.96 -14.96 -5.77
C GLU A 192 -15.95 -14.77 -4.24
N THR A 193 -15.00 -15.43 -3.56
CA THR A 193 -14.86 -15.30 -2.09
C THR A 193 -14.51 -13.88 -1.69
N LEU A 194 -13.58 -13.24 -2.41
CA LEU A 194 -13.19 -11.86 -2.16
C LEU A 194 -14.35 -10.89 -2.39
N SER A 195 -15.14 -11.12 -3.43
CA SER A 195 -16.32 -10.29 -3.74
C SER A 195 -17.40 -10.43 -2.67
N HIS A 196 -17.63 -11.65 -2.18
CA HIS A 196 -18.55 -11.89 -1.07
C HIS A 196 -18.09 -11.20 0.22
N LEU A 197 -16.84 -11.40 0.63
CA LEU A 197 -16.28 -10.74 1.81
C LEU A 197 -16.28 -9.21 1.69
N ARG A 198 -16.04 -8.69 0.47
CA ARG A 198 -16.10 -7.25 0.23
C ARG A 198 -17.49 -6.67 0.47
N GLN A 199 -18.56 -7.41 0.13
CA GLN A 199 -19.94 -7.00 0.37
C GLN A 199 -20.32 -7.00 1.86
N GLU A 200 -19.63 -7.77 2.71
CA GLU A 200 -19.84 -7.74 4.17
C GLU A 200 -19.30 -6.45 4.81
N ILE A 201 -18.40 -5.75 4.14
CA ILE A 201 -17.80 -4.51 4.67
C ILE A 201 -18.76 -3.35 4.50
N LYS A 202 -19.11 -2.74 5.63
CA LYS A 202 -19.92 -1.50 5.65
C LYS A 202 -19.03 -0.31 5.32
N GLU A 203 -19.51 0.51 4.41
CA GLU A 203 -18.87 1.77 4.02
C GLU A 203 -19.46 2.94 4.81
N GLU A 204 -18.66 4.00 4.92
CA GLU A 204 -19.05 5.25 5.59
C GLU A 204 -18.89 6.41 4.59
N ASP A 205 -19.80 7.39 4.62
CA ASP A 205 -19.88 8.45 3.61
C ASP A 205 -18.65 9.36 3.58
N ASN A 206 -18.03 9.62 4.72
CA ASN A 206 -16.84 10.47 4.84
C ASN A 206 -15.55 9.66 5.08
N GLN A 207 -15.50 8.42 4.61
CA GLN A 207 -14.34 7.57 4.75
C GLN A 207 -13.19 8.02 3.84
N ILE A 208 -12.04 8.27 4.45
CA ILE A 208 -10.81 8.67 3.75
C ILE A 208 -9.69 7.63 3.84
N GLY A 209 -9.93 6.53 4.53
CA GLY A 209 -8.90 5.53 4.74
C GLY A 209 -9.38 4.28 5.42
N LEU A 210 -8.44 3.42 5.73
CA LEU A 210 -8.68 2.11 6.30
C LEU A 210 -7.53 1.71 7.22
N LEU A 211 -7.87 1.32 8.47
CA LEU A 211 -6.96 0.60 9.35
C LEU A 211 -7.35 -0.87 9.38
N VAL A 212 -6.37 -1.75 9.15
CA VAL A 212 -6.58 -3.20 9.12
C VAL A 212 -5.65 -3.87 10.12
N MET A 213 -6.16 -4.85 10.86
CA MET A 213 -5.34 -5.75 11.67
C MET A 213 -5.60 -7.19 11.24
N ILE A 214 -4.55 -7.86 10.78
CA ILE A 214 -4.57 -9.30 10.47
C ILE A 214 -3.66 -10.02 11.47
N PRO A 215 -4.24 -10.80 12.40
CA PRO A 215 -3.50 -11.46 13.47
C PRO A 215 -2.34 -12.30 12.93
N GLY A 216 -1.17 -12.15 13.55
CA GLY A 216 0.06 -12.87 13.16
C GLY A 216 0.70 -12.41 11.85
N LYS A 217 0.12 -11.40 11.19
CA LYS A 217 0.69 -10.79 9.99
C LYS A 217 1.07 -9.32 10.24
N TYR A 218 0.10 -8.42 10.37
CA TYR A 218 0.37 -6.99 10.48
C TYR A 218 -0.81 -6.18 11.01
N ILE A 219 -0.51 -4.94 11.43
CA ILE A 219 -1.43 -3.81 11.46
C ILE A 219 -1.04 -2.91 10.30
N GLY A 220 -1.99 -2.48 9.49
CA GLY A 220 -1.79 -1.57 8.35
C GLY A 220 -2.74 -0.39 8.39
N LEU A 221 -2.30 0.75 7.91
CA LEU A 221 -3.09 1.98 7.79
C LEU A 221 -2.83 2.57 6.42
N ASP A 222 -3.92 2.91 5.72
CA ASP A 222 -3.88 3.73 4.50
C ASP A 222 -4.82 4.91 4.67
N LEU A 223 -4.31 6.13 4.45
CA LEU A 223 -5.05 7.39 4.47
C LEU A 223 -4.90 8.12 3.15
N PHE A 224 -5.98 8.75 2.71
CA PHE A 224 -6.03 9.56 1.49
C PHE A 224 -6.45 10.99 1.82
N ILE A 225 -6.15 11.91 0.92
CA ILE A 225 -6.47 13.32 1.08
C ILE A 225 -7.98 13.56 1.34
N ASN A 226 -8.85 12.78 0.70
CA ASN A 226 -10.31 12.88 0.82
C ASN A 226 -11.02 11.59 0.43
N ASN A 227 -12.33 11.59 0.60
CA ASN A 227 -13.22 10.48 0.27
C ASN A 227 -13.25 10.15 -1.23
N ASP A 228 -13.21 11.14 -2.12
CA ASP A 228 -13.25 10.93 -3.56
C ASP A 228 -12.04 10.11 -4.05
N ILE A 229 -10.86 10.47 -3.56
CA ILE A 229 -9.63 9.74 -3.90
C ILE A 229 -9.64 8.36 -3.27
N PHE A 230 -10.02 8.23 -1.99
CA PHE A 230 -10.19 6.91 -1.37
C PHE A 230 -11.16 6.03 -2.16
N GLY A 231 -12.30 6.59 -2.60
CA GLY A 231 -13.31 5.91 -3.40
C GLY A 231 -12.79 5.27 -4.68
N LYS A 232 -11.80 5.89 -5.34
CA LYS A 232 -11.15 5.34 -6.55
C LYS A 232 -10.26 4.13 -6.29
N TYR A 233 -9.79 3.95 -5.06
CA TYR A 233 -8.89 2.88 -4.66
C TYR A 233 -9.52 1.84 -3.75
N LYS A 234 -10.60 2.17 -3.04
CA LYS A 234 -11.17 1.39 -1.93
C LYS A 234 -11.36 -0.09 -2.26
N ASP A 235 -11.98 -0.44 -3.39
CA ASP A 235 -12.29 -1.84 -3.70
C ASP A 235 -11.03 -2.67 -3.90
N ARG A 236 -10.02 -2.12 -4.60
CA ARG A 236 -8.73 -2.78 -4.79
C ARG A 236 -7.95 -2.88 -3.49
N LEU A 237 -8.00 -1.83 -2.66
CA LEU A 237 -7.37 -1.79 -1.34
C LEU A 237 -8.00 -2.83 -0.42
N TYR A 238 -9.33 -2.86 -0.30
CA TYR A 238 -10.01 -3.88 0.48
C TYR A 238 -9.67 -5.30 0.01
N LYS A 239 -9.73 -5.57 -1.30
CA LYS A 239 -9.37 -6.89 -1.85
C LYS A 239 -7.93 -7.28 -1.54
N SER A 240 -6.99 -6.31 -1.52
CA SER A 240 -5.59 -6.55 -1.17
C SER A 240 -5.40 -7.00 0.28
N HIS A 241 -6.22 -6.51 1.20
CA HIS A 241 -6.21 -6.97 2.59
C HIS A 241 -7.01 -8.26 2.79
N LEU A 242 -8.12 -8.42 2.08
CA LEU A 242 -8.95 -9.62 2.17
C LEU A 242 -8.21 -10.88 1.68
N ILE A 243 -7.38 -10.77 0.65
CA ILE A 243 -6.56 -11.91 0.21
C ILE A 243 -5.53 -12.31 1.28
N GLU A 244 -4.98 -11.34 2.03
CA GLU A 244 -4.10 -11.62 3.17
C GLU A 244 -4.86 -12.24 4.34
N LEU A 245 -6.10 -11.85 4.53
CA LEU A 245 -6.98 -12.44 5.53
C LEU A 245 -7.28 -13.92 5.19
N LEU A 246 -7.53 -14.24 3.91
CA LEU A 246 -7.73 -15.62 3.45
C LEU A 246 -6.47 -16.48 3.61
N ASP A 247 -5.28 -15.91 3.37
CA ASP A 247 -3.96 -16.55 3.57
C ASP A 247 -3.55 -16.62 5.06
N ASN A 248 -4.44 -16.31 6.00
CA ASN A 248 -4.11 -16.30 7.42
C ASN A 248 -4.39 -17.65 8.08
N ASN A 249 -3.33 -18.30 8.58
CA ASN A 249 -3.41 -19.57 9.32
C ASN A 249 -3.60 -19.39 10.84
N GLN A 250 -3.54 -18.15 11.34
CA GLN A 250 -3.58 -17.84 12.78
C GLN A 250 -4.95 -17.23 13.19
N ARG A 251 -6.02 -17.83 12.73
CA ARG A 251 -7.41 -17.34 12.88
C ARG A 251 -7.88 -17.17 14.32
N ASN A 252 -7.28 -17.93 15.25
CA ASN A 252 -7.69 -17.97 16.67
C ASN A 252 -6.91 -16.99 17.56
N LEU A 253 -5.95 -16.26 17.03
CA LEU A 253 -5.20 -15.28 17.82
C LEU A 253 -6.07 -14.06 18.10
N ARG A 254 -6.34 -13.81 19.37
CA ARG A 254 -6.93 -12.55 19.83
C ARG A 254 -5.81 -11.56 20.10
N TYR A 255 -5.82 -10.44 19.43
CA TYR A 255 -4.91 -9.34 19.72
C TYR A 255 -5.59 -8.31 20.60
N PRO A 256 -4.90 -7.82 21.63
CA PRO A 256 -5.41 -6.75 22.46
C PRO A 256 -5.53 -5.45 21.64
N GLU A 257 -6.63 -4.73 21.81
CA GLU A 257 -6.91 -3.46 21.09
C GLU A 257 -5.83 -2.39 21.36
N ASN A 258 -5.11 -2.47 22.49
CA ASN A 258 -3.99 -1.58 22.80
C ASN A 258 -2.85 -1.65 21.77
N LYS A 259 -2.76 -2.69 20.94
CA LYS A 259 -1.78 -2.76 19.83
C LYS A 259 -2.01 -1.70 18.78
N ILE A 260 -3.27 -1.40 18.48
CA ILE A 260 -3.63 -0.31 17.56
C ILE A 260 -3.17 1.02 18.13
N ASN A 261 -3.44 1.26 19.42
CA ASN A 261 -3.01 2.49 20.08
C ASN A 261 -1.49 2.64 20.07
N LEU A 262 -0.75 1.56 20.34
CA LEU A 262 0.71 1.58 20.29
C LEU A 262 1.22 1.87 18.87
N PHE A 263 0.64 1.26 17.86
CA PHE A 263 0.97 1.53 16.47
C PHE A 263 0.75 3.00 16.11
N MET A 264 -0.39 3.59 16.51
CA MET A 264 -0.67 5.00 16.26
C MET A 264 0.32 5.92 16.99
N LEU A 265 0.69 5.62 18.24
CA LEU A 265 1.72 6.37 18.97
C LEU A 265 3.08 6.33 18.25
N GLN A 266 3.46 5.20 17.68
CA GLN A 266 4.69 5.09 16.91
C GLN A 266 4.68 5.94 15.64
N LEU A 267 3.53 6.06 14.97
CA LEU A 267 3.39 6.96 13.82
C LEU A 267 3.48 8.44 14.24
N MET A 268 2.96 8.79 15.41
CA MET A 268 2.94 10.18 15.88
C MET A 268 4.27 10.66 16.45
N TYR A 269 5.06 9.76 17.04
CA TYR A 269 6.27 10.12 17.78
C TYR A 269 7.55 9.43 17.27
N GLY A 270 7.43 8.56 16.26
CA GLY A 270 8.57 7.89 15.65
C GLY A 270 9.52 8.88 14.95
N LYS A 271 10.77 8.46 14.78
CA LYS A 271 11.78 9.25 14.08
C LYS A 271 11.43 9.36 12.60
N GLU A 272 11.12 10.58 12.17
CA GLU A 272 10.75 10.91 10.81
C GLU A 272 11.95 11.34 9.97
N VAL A 273 11.97 10.92 8.72
CA VAL A 273 12.92 11.35 7.67
C VAL A 273 12.13 11.93 6.51
N ILE A 274 12.51 13.12 6.08
CA ILE A 274 11.88 13.83 4.97
C ILE A 274 12.78 13.70 3.74
N ASN A 275 12.23 13.18 2.65
CA ASN A 275 12.92 13.01 1.38
C ASN A 275 12.20 13.83 0.28
N PRO A 276 12.93 14.65 -0.48
CA PRO A 276 12.32 15.35 -1.62
C PRO A 276 11.93 14.34 -2.70
N LYS A 277 10.75 14.53 -3.30
CA LYS A 277 10.28 13.83 -4.49
C LYS A 277 10.34 14.73 -5.72
N LYS A 278 10.12 14.16 -6.90
CA LYS A 278 10.02 14.97 -8.15
C LYS A 278 8.90 16.00 -8.07
N LEU A 279 7.82 15.66 -7.36
CA LEU A 279 6.76 16.56 -6.99
C LEU A 279 6.29 16.21 -5.58
N GLY A 280 6.34 17.16 -4.65
CA GLY A 280 6.05 16.95 -3.23
C GLY A 280 7.23 16.41 -2.42
N GLU A 281 6.94 15.96 -1.22
CA GLU A 281 7.89 15.43 -0.24
C GLU A 281 7.37 14.11 0.33
N GLU A 282 8.28 13.21 0.65
CA GLU A 282 7.95 11.96 1.36
C GLU A 282 8.41 12.05 2.81
N TYR A 283 7.49 11.86 3.72
CA TYR A 283 7.73 11.72 5.15
C TYR A 283 7.73 10.24 5.51
N SER A 284 8.86 9.73 5.96
CA SER A 284 9.03 8.29 6.25
C SER A 284 9.39 8.08 7.71
N ILE A 285 8.77 7.07 8.34
CA ILE A 285 9.11 6.60 9.67
C ILE A 285 9.59 5.17 9.56
N TYR A 286 10.67 4.86 10.28
CA TYR A 286 11.17 3.50 10.44
C TYR A 286 11.57 3.26 11.88
N GLU A 287 10.79 2.44 12.58
CA GLU A 287 11.05 2.01 13.95
C GLU A 287 11.45 0.52 13.96
N ARG A 288 12.76 0.27 14.14
CA ARG A 288 13.32 -1.09 14.04
C ARG A 288 12.75 -2.04 15.08
N ASP A 289 12.64 -1.60 16.32
CA ASP A 289 12.26 -2.48 17.46
C ASP A 289 10.79 -2.88 17.39
N SER A 290 9.92 -1.98 16.92
CA SER A 290 8.50 -2.25 16.72
C SER A 290 8.16 -2.80 15.35
N GLN A 291 9.13 -2.83 14.43
CA GLN A 291 8.93 -3.19 13.01
C GLN A 291 7.85 -2.33 12.33
N THR A 292 7.73 -1.07 12.74
CA THR A 292 6.81 -0.10 12.17
C THR A 292 7.50 0.72 11.09
N THR A 293 6.86 0.83 9.94
CA THR A 293 7.30 1.69 8.83
C THR A 293 6.12 2.47 8.29
N SER A 294 6.38 3.68 7.82
CA SER A 294 5.38 4.47 7.10
C SER A 294 6.01 5.26 5.97
N SER A 295 5.18 5.65 5.00
CA SER A 295 5.51 6.58 3.94
C SER A 295 4.28 7.46 3.68
N ALA A 296 4.46 8.76 3.81
CA ALA A 296 3.42 9.76 3.53
C ALA A 296 3.91 10.68 2.41
N LEU A 297 3.17 10.74 1.30
CA LEU A 297 3.38 11.72 0.25
C LEU A 297 2.62 12.99 0.59
N VAL A 298 3.35 14.10 0.70
CA VAL A 298 2.83 15.44 0.98
C VAL A 298 3.09 16.36 -0.20
N PHE A 299 2.10 17.11 -0.60
CA PHE A 299 2.21 18.10 -1.66
C PHE A 299 1.38 19.35 -1.30
N ASN A 300 1.97 20.54 -1.43
CA ASN A 300 1.37 21.81 -1.02
C ASN A 300 0.88 21.82 0.44
N ASN A 301 1.67 21.24 1.35
CA ASN A 301 1.37 21.03 2.78
C ASN A 301 0.14 20.16 3.08
N GLU A 302 -0.41 19.47 2.06
CA GLU A 302 -1.51 18.52 2.23
C GLU A 302 -1.02 17.08 2.10
N LEU A 303 -1.52 16.22 2.98
CA LEU A 303 -1.34 14.77 2.84
C LEU A 303 -2.08 14.30 1.59
N ILE A 304 -1.34 13.71 0.66
CA ILE A 304 -1.93 13.07 -0.53
C ILE A 304 -2.29 11.62 -0.24
N HIS A 305 -1.33 10.88 0.32
CA HIS A 305 -1.50 9.49 0.71
C HIS A 305 -0.49 9.12 1.79
N LEU A 306 -0.95 8.43 2.82
CA LEU A 306 -0.10 7.79 3.83
C LEU A 306 -0.39 6.30 3.84
N THR A 307 0.66 5.51 3.80
CA THR A 307 0.61 4.09 4.11
C THR A 307 1.55 3.77 5.26
N ALA A 308 1.09 2.96 6.20
CA ALA A 308 1.88 2.56 7.35
C ALA A 308 1.64 1.10 7.69
N ILE A 309 2.67 0.43 8.21
CA ILE A 309 2.60 -0.97 8.62
C ILE A 309 3.41 -1.21 9.89
N GLN A 310 2.84 -2.02 10.78
CA GLN A 310 3.57 -2.71 11.84
C GLN A 310 3.47 -4.22 11.60
N ASN A 311 4.60 -4.87 11.41
CA ASN A 311 4.63 -6.33 11.26
C ASN A 311 4.50 -7.00 12.63
N MET A 312 3.67 -8.05 12.69
CA MET A 312 3.42 -8.83 13.91
C MET A 312 4.15 -10.16 13.83
N GLU A 313 5.51 -10.17 13.84
CA GLU A 313 6.25 -11.43 13.89
C GLU A 313 6.34 -12.03 15.28
N ARG A 314 6.19 -13.34 15.34
CA ARG A 314 6.56 -14.43 16.28
C ARG A 314 7.22 -14.08 17.64
N GLY A 315 6.83 -12.99 18.30
CA GLY A 315 7.38 -12.64 19.61
C GLY A 315 6.42 -12.78 20.80
N TYR A 316 5.14 -13.03 20.56
CA TYR A 316 4.11 -12.92 21.62
C TYR A 316 3.15 -14.10 21.69
N ALA A 317 3.64 -15.30 21.43
CA ALA A 317 3.00 -16.51 21.94
C ALA A 317 3.66 -16.86 23.30
N ARG A 318 3.35 -16.09 24.33
CA ARG A 318 3.51 -16.46 25.75
C ARG A 318 2.31 -15.92 26.51
#